data_048a898f49d670cbf45c59f910b2dcf5
#
_entry.id   048a898f49d670cbf45c59f910b2dcf5
#
_cell.length_a   1.000
_cell.length_b   1.000
_cell.length_c   1.000
_cell.angle_alpha   90.00
_cell.angle_beta   90.00
_cell.angle_gamma   90.00
#
_symmetry.space_group_name_H-M   'P 1'
#
loop_
_entity.id
_entity.type
_entity.pdbx_description
1 polymer ?
#
loop_
_entity_poly.entity_id
_entity_poly.type
_entity_poly.pdbx_seq_one_letter_code
_entity_poly.pdbx_strand_id
1 'polypeptide(L)'
;MPTYDHLLLDNQLCFALYAATNAVTRAYREPLRKLGLTYPQYLAMLVLWERGDHTVKSLADALQLDSSTLTPLLKRMELAGWVSRTRDANDERIVRIELTASGEALRRPVSAVQKGVACQTQLSEGKVVALRSQLRALAGTLTHANGSRASAEPLATA
;
A
#
# COMPACT_ATOMS: atom_id res chain seq x y z
N MET A 1 -41.30 13.98 6.75
CA MET A 1 -40.38 12.83 6.89
C MET A 1 -38.99 13.38 6.90
N PRO A 2 -38.13 13.06 7.86
CA PRO A 2 -36.72 13.47 7.81
C PRO A 2 -36.10 12.80 6.57
N THR A 3 -35.52 13.59 5.67
CA THR A 3 -34.77 13.10 4.53
C THR A 3 -33.37 12.75 5.01
N TYR A 4 -32.97 11.50 4.84
CA TYR A 4 -31.63 11.02 5.20
C TYR A 4 -30.67 11.09 3.99
N ASP A 5 -30.65 12.21 3.28
CA ASP A 5 -29.85 12.40 2.05
C ASP A 5 -28.35 12.16 2.28
N HIS A 6 -27.88 12.43 3.51
CA HIS A 6 -26.51 12.14 3.93
C HIS A 6 -26.18 10.64 4.02
N LEU A 7 -27.21 9.75 3.99
CA LEU A 7 -27.03 8.30 3.97
C LEU A 7 -27.14 7.68 2.57
N LEU A 8 -27.41 8.49 1.54
CA LEU A 8 -27.39 7.99 0.18
C LEU A 8 -25.98 7.58 -0.23
N LEU A 9 -25.86 6.42 -0.91
CA LEU A 9 -24.59 5.85 -1.31
C LEU A 9 -23.76 6.80 -2.16
N ASP A 10 -24.40 7.49 -3.10
CA ASP A 10 -23.76 8.44 -4.02
C ASP A 10 -23.18 9.67 -3.29
N ASN A 11 -23.67 9.97 -2.08
CA ASN A 11 -23.19 11.07 -1.25
C ASN A 11 -22.05 10.63 -0.31
N GLN A 12 -21.64 9.35 -0.35
CA GLN A 12 -20.61 8.83 0.55
C GLN A 12 -19.20 8.97 -0.04
N LEU A 13 -18.36 9.74 0.65
CA LEU A 13 -16.92 9.82 0.32
C LEU A 13 -16.25 8.45 0.45
N CYS A 14 -16.59 7.68 1.48
CA CYS A 14 -16.03 6.34 1.71
C CYS A 14 -16.35 5.40 0.54
N PHE A 15 -17.55 5.47 -0.04
CA PHE A 15 -17.90 4.67 -1.21
C PHE A 15 -17.14 5.10 -2.47
N ALA A 16 -16.98 6.41 -2.70
CA ALA A 16 -16.18 6.91 -3.81
C ALA A 16 -14.72 6.42 -3.74
N LEU A 17 -14.11 6.46 -2.56
CA LEU A 17 -12.76 5.94 -2.32
C LEU A 17 -12.69 4.43 -2.54
N TYR A 18 -13.65 3.68 -2.01
CA TYR A 18 -13.75 2.23 -2.21
C TYR A 18 -13.87 1.85 -3.69
N ALA A 19 -14.78 2.51 -4.41
CA ALA A 19 -14.99 2.26 -5.84
C ALA A 19 -13.74 2.60 -6.67
N ALA A 20 -13.09 3.74 -6.38
CA ALA A 20 -11.86 4.15 -7.03
C ALA A 20 -10.71 3.15 -6.77
N THR A 21 -10.54 2.71 -5.52
CA THR A 21 -9.51 1.73 -5.15
C THR A 21 -9.73 0.41 -5.89
N ASN A 22 -10.97 -0.07 -5.96
CA ASN A 22 -11.31 -1.29 -6.68
C ASN A 22 -11.03 -1.17 -8.19
N ALA A 23 -11.39 -0.02 -8.79
CA ALA A 23 -11.15 0.23 -10.21
C ALA A 23 -9.64 0.24 -10.54
N VAL A 24 -8.84 0.97 -9.74
CA VAL A 24 -7.38 1.04 -9.90
C VAL A 24 -6.75 -0.35 -9.73
N THR A 25 -7.08 -1.06 -8.65
CA THR A 25 -6.54 -2.39 -8.38
C THR A 25 -6.87 -3.37 -9.50
N ARG A 26 -8.08 -3.29 -10.05
CA ARG A 26 -8.52 -4.11 -11.19
C ARG A 26 -7.72 -3.79 -12.46
N ALA A 27 -7.42 -2.52 -12.72
CA ALA A 27 -6.60 -2.10 -13.87
C ALA A 27 -5.17 -2.67 -13.80
N TYR A 28 -4.60 -2.77 -12.61
CA TYR A 28 -3.28 -3.37 -12.39
C TYR A 28 -3.28 -4.91 -12.47
N ARG A 29 -4.41 -5.57 -12.21
CA ARG A 29 -4.49 -7.02 -11.97
C ARG A 29 -3.87 -7.86 -13.07
N GLU A 30 -4.33 -7.70 -14.30
CA GLU A 30 -3.86 -8.50 -15.44
C GLU A 30 -2.41 -8.17 -15.87
N PRO A 31 -2.01 -6.90 -15.99
CA PRO A 31 -0.63 -6.57 -16.31
C PRO A 31 0.37 -7.09 -15.25
N LEU A 32 0.07 -6.96 -13.96
CA LEU A 32 0.94 -7.48 -12.90
C LEU A 32 0.97 -9.01 -12.87
N ARG A 33 -0.17 -9.68 -13.12
CA ARG A 33 -0.24 -11.14 -13.17
C ARG A 33 0.70 -11.72 -14.23
N LYS A 34 0.86 -11.06 -15.37
CA LYS A 34 1.82 -11.45 -16.42
C LYS A 34 3.28 -11.40 -15.95
N LEU A 35 3.55 -10.60 -14.92
CA LEU A 35 4.87 -10.51 -14.28
C LEU A 35 4.98 -11.38 -13.02
N GLY A 36 3.94 -12.17 -12.70
CA GLY A 36 3.87 -13.00 -11.51
C GLY A 36 3.53 -12.24 -10.22
N LEU A 37 3.24 -10.93 -10.29
CA LEU A 37 3.00 -10.06 -9.14
C LEU A 37 1.51 -9.94 -8.81
N THR A 38 1.21 -9.90 -7.51
CA THR A 38 -0.06 -9.37 -7.00
C THR A 38 0.07 -7.87 -6.72
N TYR A 39 -1.07 -7.16 -6.60
CA TYR A 39 -1.05 -5.72 -6.29
C TYR A 39 -0.36 -5.39 -4.96
N PRO A 40 -0.58 -6.12 -3.84
CA PRO A 40 0.18 -5.87 -2.61
C PRO A 40 1.69 -6.12 -2.75
N GLN A 41 2.11 -7.14 -3.51
CA GLN A 41 3.53 -7.38 -3.80
C GLN A 41 4.13 -6.24 -4.63
N TYR A 42 3.39 -5.73 -5.62
CA TYR A 42 3.81 -4.55 -6.39
C TYR A 42 4.05 -3.34 -5.48
N LEU A 43 3.16 -3.06 -4.52
CA LEU A 43 3.36 -1.97 -3.57
C LEU A 43 4.62 -2.17 -2.71
N ALA A 44 4.86 -3.39 -2.24
CA ALA A 44 6.09 -3.72 -1.51
C ALA A 44 7.35 -3.52 -2.35
N MET A 45 7.32 -3.94 -3.61
CA MET A 45 8.43 -3.70 -4.55
C MET A 45 8.70 -2.21 -4.78
N LEU A 46 7.65 -1.37 -4.87
CA LEU A 46 7.82 0.09 -5.01
C LEU A 46 8.63 0.68 -3.85
N VAL A 47 8.34 0.27 -2.61
CA VAL A 47 9.07 0.74 -1.42
C VAL A 47 10.53 0.26 -1.47
N LEU A 48 10.75 -1.01 -1.81
CA LEU A 48 12.10 -1.59 -1.89
C LEU A 48 12.94 -0.94 -3.00
N TRP A 49 12.35 -0.63 -4.16
CA TRP A 49 13.06 0.07 -5.24
C TRP A 49 13.37 1.54 -4.92
N GLU A 50 12.60 2.17 -4.03
CA GLU A 50 12.82 3.57 -3.65
C GLU A 50 13.97 3.72 -2.65
N ARG A 51 14.03 2.85 -1.64
CA ARG A 51 14.91 3.04 -0.48
C ARG A 51 15.88 1.88 -0.20
N GLY A 52 15.78 0.79 -0.95
CA GLY A 52 16.68 -0.36 -0.83
C GLY A 52 16.39 -1.24 0.39
N ASP A 53 17.25 -1.18 1.41
CA ASP A 53 17.17 -2.03 2.61
C ASP A 53 16.05 -1.59 3.56
N HIS A 54 15.21 -2.53 3.94
CA HIS A 54 14.10 -2.32 4.87
C HIS A 54 14.03 -3.43 5.92
N THR A 55 13.66 -3.08 7.15
CA THR A 55 13.15 -4.07 8.10
C THR A 55 11.69 -4.41 7.78
N VAL A 56 11.23 -5.58 8.23
CA VAL A 56 9.80 -5.94 8.10
C VAL A 56 8.91 -4.86 8.70
N LYS A 57 9.31 -4.30 9.86
CA LYS A 57 8.57 -3.22 10.53
C LYS A 57 8.52 -1.94 9.68
N SER A 58 9.67 -1.46 9.20
CA SER A 58 9.70 -0.22 8.40
C SER A 58 8.95 -0.36 7.08
N LEU A 59 8.93 -1.56 6.49
CA LEU A 59 8.14 -1.84 5.29
C LEU A 59 6.63 -1.89 5.59
N ALA A 60 6.24 -2.48 6.73
CA ALA A 60 4.85 -2.48 7.20
C ALA A 60 4.34 -1.05 7.43
N ASP A 61 5.13 -0.22 8.12
CA ASP A 61 4.81 1.18 8.37
C ASP A 61 4.67 1.97 7.06
N ALA A 62 5.60 1.79 6.11
CA ALA A 62 5.55 2.46 4.80
C ALA A 62 4.30 2.08 3.99
N LEU A 63 3.85 0.84 4.09
CA LEU A 63 2.68 0.31 3.40
C LEU A 63 1.37 0.49 4.17
N GLN A 64 1.44 0.98 5.43
CA GLN A 64 0.30 1.06 6.35
C GLN A 64 -0.39 -0.31 6.53
N LEU A 65 0.42 -1.36 6.66
CA LEU A 65 -0.02 -2.74 6.87
C LEU A 65 0.47 -3.26 8.21
N ASP A 66 -0.30 -4.18 8.79
CA ASP A 66 0.16 -4.94 9.95
C ASP A 66 1.25 -5.94 9.56
N SER A 67 2.21 -6.15 10.46
CA SER A 67 3.30 -7.13 10.25
C SER A 67 2.77 -8.55 10.02
N SER A 68 1.61 -8.89 10.60
CA SER A 68 0.94 -10.17 10.39
C SER A 68 0.48 -10.37 8.94
N THR A 69 0.04 -9.30 8.29
CA THR A 69 -0.34 -9.30 6.87
C THR A 69 0.88 -9.31 5.94
N LEU A 70 1.92 -8.56 6.32
CA LEU A 70 3.11 -8.39 5.50
C LEU A 70 4.00 -9.65 5.49
N THR A 71 4.12 -10.37 6.63
CA THR A 71 5.01 -11.53 6.75
C THR A 71 4.70 -12.65 5.73
N PRO A 72 3.44 -13.09 5.52
CA PRO A 72 3.12 -14.08 4.49
C PRO A 72 3.38 -13.58 3.07
N LEU A 73 3.20 -12.28 2.84
CA LEU A 73 3.47 -11.64 1.54
C LEU A 73 4.97 -11.70 1.23
N LEU A 74 5.82 -11.32 2.17
CA LEU A 74 7.28 -11.36 2.01
C LEU A 74 7.80 -12.77 1.84
N LYS A 75 7.25 -13.79 2.53
CA LYS A 75 7.60 -15.19 2.32
C LYS A 75 7.35 -15.63 0.87
N ARG A 76 6.23 -15.21 0.27
CA ARG A 76 5.93 -15.54 -1.14
C ARG A 76 6.88 -14.81 -2.09
N MET A 77 7.27 -13.58 -1.79
CA MET A 77 8.23 -12.82 -2.59
C MET A 77 9.63 -13.44 -2.52
N GLU A 78 10.02 -13.95 -1.36
CA GLU A 78 11.28 -14.69 -1.16
C GLU A 78 11.26 -16.01 -1.93
N LEU A 79 10.18 -16.80 -1.85
CA LEU A 79 10.01 -18.03 -2.64
C LEU A 79 10.03 -17.77 -4.15
N ALA A 80 9.54 -16.62 -4.60
CA ALA A 80 9.63 -16.19 -5.99
C ALA A 80 11.03 -15.69 -6.37
N GLY A 81 11.95 -15.58 -5.42
CA GLY A 81 13.33 -15.17 -5.64
C GLY A 81 13.52 -13.67 -5.86
N TRP A 82 12.54 -12.81 -5.50
CA TRP A 82 12.63 -11.36 -5.71
C TRP A 82 13.27 -10.61 -4.56
N VAL A 83 13.17 -11.16 -3.35
CA VAL A 83 13.75 -10.60 -2.14
C VAL A 83 14.50 -11.69 -1.37
N SER A 84 15.46 -11.28 -0.57
CA SER A 84 16.10 -12.08 0.46
C SER A 84 15.70 -11.57 1.83
N ARG A 85 15.68 -12.46 2.82
CA ARG A 85 15.37 -12.15 4.21
C ARG A 85 16.52 -12.58 5.07
N THR A 86 17.15 -11.65 5.75
CA THR A 86 18.27 -11.90 6.65
C THR A 86 17.93 -11.39 8.05
N ARG A 87 18.36 -12.13 9.08
CA ARG A 87 18.28 -11.64 10.44
C ARG A 87 19.42 -10.66 10.68
N ASP A 88 19.13 -9.57 11.39
CA ASP A 88 20.17 -8.62 11.77
C ASP A 88 21.19 -9.31 12.70
N ALA A 89 22.48 -9.04 12.46
CA ALA A 89 23.56 -9.68 13.21
C ALA A 89 23.62 -9.21 14.68
N ASN A 90 23.09 -8.03 14.99
CA ASN A 90 23.12 -7.44 16.32
C ASN A 90 21.81 -7.66 17.11
N ASP A 91 20.68 -7.86 16.40
CA ASP A 91 19.39 -8.15 17.02
C ASP A 91 18.59 -9.13 16.13
N GLU A 92 18.57 -10.40 16.51
CA GLU A 92 17.88 -11.48 15.79
C GLU A 92 16.36 -11.27 15.65
N ARG A 93 15.76 -10.33 16.40
CA ARG A 93 14.35 -9.96 16.29
C ARG A 93 14.09 -9.11 15.05
N ILE A 94 15.14 -8.49 14.51
CA ILE A 94 15.05 -7.64 13.32
C ILE A 94 15.29 -8.50 12.09
N VAL A 95 14.33 -8.51 11.18
CA VAL A 95 14.46 -9.15 9.87
C VAL A 95 14.57 -8.06 8.81
N ARG A 96 15.68 -8.10 8.06
CA ARG A 96 15.93 -7.21 6.92
C ARG A 96 15.44 -7.85 5.64
N ILE A 97 14.93 -7.01 4.76
CA ILE A 97 14.43 -7.39 3.44
C ILE A 97 15.24 -6.62 2.40
N GLU A 98 15.88 -7.36 1.52
CA GLU A 98 16.71 -6.80 0.46
C GLU A 98 16.27 -7.34 -0.90
N LEU A 99 16.42 -6.52 -1.95
CA LEU A 99 16.14 -6.95 -3.31
C LEU A 99 17.23 -7.92 -3.80
N THR A 100 16.80 -8.94 -4.51
CA THR A 100 17.71 -9.76 -5.33
C THR A 100 17.90 -9.12 -6.71
N ALA A 101 18.85 -9.64 -7.48
CA ALA A 101 19.02 -9.25 -8.89
C ALA A 101 17.73 -9.47 -9.71
N SER A 102 17.00 -10.57 -9.43
CA SER A 102 15.70 -10.86 -10.06
C SER A 102 14.62 -9.85 -9.65
N GLY A 103 14.61 -9.44 -8.37
CA GLY A 103 13.71 -8.39 -7.89
C GLY A 103 14.00 -7.03 -8.53
N GLU A 104 15.27 -6.67 -8.67
CA GLU A 104 15.65 -5.43 -9.36
C GLU A 104 15.29 -5.47 -10.86
N ALA A 105 15.45 -6.61 -11.52
CA ALA A 105 15.10 -6.77 -12.94
C ALA A 105 13.60 -6.54 -13.22
N LEU A 106 12.71 -6.76 -12.24
CA LEU A 106 11.26 -6.47 -12.38
C LEU A 106 10.95 -4.98 -12.48
N ARG A 107 11.85 -4.10 -12.05
CA ARG A 107 11.61 -2.64 -12.01
C ARG A 107 11.25 -2.08 -13.38
N ARG A 108 11.95 -2.50 -14.44
CA ARG A 108 11.70 -2.02 -15.81
C ARG A 108 10.33 -2.44 -16.36
N PRO A 109 9.93 -3.73 -16.38
CA PRO A 109 8.62 -4.12 -16.86
C PRO A 109 7.48 -3.57 -16.00
N VAL A 110 7.65 -3.47 -14.67
CA VAL A 110 6.65 -2.85 -13.78
C VAL A 110 6.48 -1.37 -14.06
N SER A 111 7.54 -0.64 -14.39
CA SER A 111 7.44 0.77 -14.81
C SER A 111 6.56 0.93 -16.07
N ALA A 112 6.63 0.00 -17.02
CA ALA A 112 5.75 0.02 -18.18
C ALA A 112 4.28 -0.24 -17.81
N VAL A 113 4.02 -1.16 -16.89
CA VAL A 113 2.68 -1.41 -16.34
C VAL A 113 2.11 -0.15 -15.69
N GLN A 114 2.89 0.50 -14.83
CA GLN A 114 2.48 1.72 -14.13
C GLN A 114 2.11 2.84 -15.11
N LYS A 115 2.94 3.08 -16.14
CA LYS A 115 2.64 4.06 -17.19
C LYS A 115 1.36 3.72 -17.95
N GLY A 116 1.15 2.45 -18.29
CA GLY A 116 -0.05 1.99 -18.99
C GLY A 116 -1.33 2.24 -18.17
N VAL A 117 -1.31 1.93 -16.88
CA VAL A 117 -2.46 2.19 -15.99
C VAL A 117 -2.65 3.69 -15.76
N ALA A 118 -1.56 4.47 -15.59
CA ALA A 118 -1.66 5.92 -15.46
C ALA A 118 -2.35 6.56 -16.69
N CYS A 119 -2.04 6.12 -17.89
CA CYS A 119 -2.72 6.58 -19.11
C CYS A 119 -4.23 6.28 -19.10
N GLN A 120 -4.66 5.14 -18.54
CA GLN A 120 -6.07 4.78 -18.46
C GLN A 120 -6.87 5.71 -17.55
N THR A 121 -6.25 6.39 -16.60
CA THR A 121 -6.93 7.36 -15.73
C THR A 121 -7.42 8.58 -16.49
N GLN A 122 -6.86 8.89 -17.66
CA GLN A 122 -7.12 10.10 -18.44
C GLN A 122 -6.91 11.42 -17.66
N LEU A 123 -6.20 11.35 -16.54
CA LEU A 123 -5.85 12.51 -15.73
C LEU A 123 -4.53 13.12 -16.21
N SER A 124 -4.47 14.44 -16.30
CA SER A 124 -3.20 15.13 -16.49
C SER A 124 -2.30 14.94 -15.25
N GLU A 125 -0.99 15.07 -15.43
CA GLU A 125 -0.02 14.93 -14.34
C GLU A 125 -0.34 15.83 -13.14
N GLY A 126 -0.70 17.09 -13.39
CA GLY A 126 -1.10 18.02 -12.32
C GLY A 126 -2.33 17.57 -11.55
N LYS A 127 -3.34 17.01 -12.23
CA LYS A 127 -4.53 16.45 -11.57
C LYS A 127 -4.19 15.22 -10.73
N VAL A 128 -3.29 14.35 -11.21
CA VAL A 128 -2.82 13.18 -10.44
C VAL A 128 -2.08 13.62 -9.18
N VAL A 129 -1.19 14.61 -9.29
CA VAL A 129 -0.45 15.16 -8.14
C VAL A 129 -1.41 15.76 -7.11
N ALA A 130 -2.37 16.58 -7.55
CA ALA A 130 -3.34 17.23 -6.67
C ALA A 130 -4.21 16.19 -5.94
N LEU A 131 -4.78 15.22 -6.67
CA LEU A 131 -5.61 14.16 -6.10
C LEU A 131 -4.83 13.33 -5.09
N ARG A 132 -3.60 12.92 -5.42
CA ARG A 132 -2.72 12.17 -4.51
C ARG A 132 -2.44 12.95 -3.23
N SER A 133 -2.19 14.26 -3.33
CA SER A 133 -1.96 15.13 -2.17
C SER A 133 -3.19 15.20 -1.26
N GLN A 134 -4.38 15.39 -1.85
CA GLN A 134 -5.64 15.43 -1.10
C GLN A 134 -5.94 14.11 -0.38
N LEU A 135 -5.74 12.98 -1.05
CA LEU A 135 -5.95 11.66 -0.45
C LEU A 135 -4.96 11.37 0.69
N ARG A 136 -3.70 11.78 0.54
CA ARG A 136 -2.71 11.66 1.62
C ARG A 136 -3.06 12.53 2.83
N ALA A 137 -3.49 13.76 2.61
CA ALA A 137 -3.93 14.65 3.69
C ALA A 137 -5.14 14.06 4.43
N LEU A 138 -6.13 13.56 3.71
CA LEU A 138 -7.30 12.90 4.29
C LEU A 138 -6.90 11.69 5.13
N ALA A 139 -6.06 10.80 4.60
CA ALA A 139 -5.57 9.63 5.32
C ALA A 139 -4.82 10.02 6.61
N GLY A 140 -3.93 11.02 6.53
CA GLY A 140 -3.20 11.54 7.70
C GLY A 140 -4.13 12.07 8.79
N THR A 141 -5.12 12.88 8.42
CA THR A 141 -6.11 13.42 9.38
C THR A 141 -6.87 12.31 10.11
N LEU A 142 -7.35 11.30 9.37
CA LEU A 142 -8.12 10.20 9.96
C LEU A 142 -7.25 9.30 10.85
N THR A 143 -5.99 9.08 10.48
CA THR A 143 -5.06 8.28 11.29
C THR A 143 -4.75 8.98 12.62
N HIS A 144 -4.47 10.29 12.60
CA HIS A 144 -4.23 11.06 13.82
C HIS A 144 -5.47 11.12 14.73
N ALA A 145 -6.67 11.29 14.18
CA ALA A 145 -7.91 11.28 14.94
C ALA A 145 -8.16 9.95 15.66
N ASN A 146 -7.85 8.83 15.01
CA ASN A 146 -7.99 7.49 15.59
C ASN A 146 -6.91 7.19 16.64
N GLY A 147 -5.66 7.61 16.41
CA GLY A 147 -4.56 7.46 17.36
C GLY A 147 -4.78 8.26 18.66
N SER A 148 -5.34 9.45 18.56
CA SER A 148 -5.68 10.29 19.72
C SER A 148 -6.84 9.71 20.54
N ARG A 149 -7.79 9.00 19.93
CA ARG A 149 -8.90 8.33 20.66
C ARG A 149 -8.45 7.06 21.39
N ALA A 150 -7.55 6.29 20.80
CA ALA A 150 -7.00 5.09 21.45
C ALA A 150 -6.19 5.42 22.73
N SER A 151 -5.67 6.65 22.83
CA SER A 151 -4.95 7.13 24.01
C SER A 151 -5.86 7.76 25.08
N ALA A 152 -7.14 7.95 24.80
CA ALA A 152 -8.08 8.72 25.63
C ALA A 152 -9.20 7.89 26.27
N GLU A 153 -9.22 6.55 26.16
CA GLU A 153 -10.12 5.71 26.94
C GLU A 153 -9.44 5.27 28.24
N PRO A 154 -9.73 5.93 29.40
CA PRO A 154 -9.50 5.32 30.69
C PRO A 154 -10.60 4.29 30.92
N LEU A 155 -10.20 3.08 31.27
CA LEU A 155 -11.03 2.03 31.84
C LEU A 155 -12.07 2.61 32.80
N ALA A 156 -13.31 2.69 32.38
CA ALA A 156 -14.42 2.84 33.31
C ALA A 156 -14.72 1.44 33.85
N THR A 157 -14.14 1.15 35.02
CA THR A 157 -14.57 0.11 35.92
C THR A 157 -15.93 0.48 36.51
N ALA A 158 -16.92 -0.34 36.32
CA ALA A 158 -17.99 -0.61 37.26
C ALA A 158 -18.65 -1.95 36.92
#